data_aab5c458a09ffd6a0a6758f55428a240
#
_entry.id   aab5c458a09ffd6a0a6758f55428a240
#
_cell.length_a   1.000
_cell.length_b   1.000
_cell.length_c   1.000
_cell.angle_alpha   90.00
_cell.angle_beta   90.00
_cell.angle_gamma   90.00
#
_symmetry.space_group_name_H-M   'P 1'
#
loop_
_entity.id
_entity.type
_entity.pdbx_description
1 polymer ?
#
loop_
_entity_poly.entity_id
_entity_poly.type
_entity_poly.pdbx_seq_one_letter_code
_entity_poly.pdbx_strand_id
1 'polypeptide(L)'
;YQFIYRVTVENPNLQIVIVAGNHDSAARLEAPLPLLQAMRTEVRGVVRKLEGGEIDYDHLIVELKNRKGEVELLCMAVPFLRQGDYPVVQTEGNLYAEGVRELYSQLLQRLWKQRTANQSILAIGHLQATGSEIAEKDYSERTVIGGLECVSPEAFSEQIAYTALGHIHKAQRVSGRENVRYAGSPIPMSFAEKHYHHGVVMVTFDGGCAVDIERLECPKLIPLVSVPNGEPALPEVVLEALKELPDTEETAPYLEVKVLLEEPEPMLRQ
;
A
#
# COMPACT_ATOMS: atom_id res chain seq x y z
N TYR A 1 14.41 -9.50 1.66
CA TYR A 1 14.94 -9.84 2.98
C TYR A 1 16.18 -9.03 3.35
N GLN A 2 17.11 -8.76 2.42
CA GLN A 2 18.32 -7.96 2.70
C GLN A 2 17.98 -6.55 3.23
N PHE A 3 16.94 -5.90 2.69
CA PHE A 3 16.47 -4.61 3.19
C PHE A 3 16.03 -4.71 4.65
N ILE A 4 15.15 -5.68 4.99
CA ILE A 4 14.65 -5.89 6.35
C ILE A 4 15.85 -6.12 7.31
N TYR A 5 16.76 -7.01 6.93
CA TYR A 5 17.96 -7.29 7.73
C TYR A 5 18.79 -6.02 7.99
N ARG A 6 19.10 -5.25 6.94
CA ARG A 6 19.90 -4.02 7.08
C ARG A 6 19.24 -2.99 7.98
N VAL A 7 17.96 -2.69 7.77
CA VAL A 7 17.28 -1.66 8.57
C VAL A 7 17.10 -2.07 10.04
N THR A 8 16.90 -3.36 10.32
CA THR A 8 16.77 -3.85 11.70
C THR A 8 18.10 -3.96 12.42
N VAL A 9 19.20 -4.20 11.71
CA VAL A 9 20.56 -4.16 12.28
C VAL A 9 20.97 -2.73 12.61
N GLU A 10 20.72 -1.78 11.70
CA GLU A 10 21.01 -0.36 11.90
C GLU A 10 20.12 0.27 12.98
N ASN A 11 18.90 -0.24 13.14
CA ASN A 11 17.89 0.25 14.08
C ASN A 11 17.37 -0.87 14.98
N PRO A 12 18.08 -1.28 16.04
CA PRO A 12 17.72 -2.46 16.85
C PRO A 12 16.36 -2.40 17.54
N ASN A 13 15.75 -1.23 17.66
CA ASN A 13 14.42 -1.04 18.25
C ASN A 13 13.31 -0.96 17.21
N LEU A 14 13.65 -0.99 15.91
CA LEU A 14 12.67 -0.96 14.84
C LEU A 14 11.83 -2.24 14.85
N GLN A 15 10.53 -2.08 14.76
CA GLN A 15 9.57 -3.17 14.54
C GLN A 15 8.92 -2.95 13.18
N ILE A 16 8.77 -4.01 12.41
CA ILE A 16 8.23 -3.95 11.06
C ILE A 16 6.95 -4.78 11.02
N VAL A 17 5.89 -4.22 10.44
CA VAL A 17 4.64 -4.95 10.15
C VAL A 17 4.42 -4.93 8.65
N ILE A 18 4.24 -6.10 8.08
CA ILE A 18 4.01 -6.30 6.64
C ILE A 18 2.67 -6.97 6.44
N VAL A 19 1.85 -6.44 5.55
CA VAL A 19 0.63 -7.10 5.07
C VAL A 19 0.75 -7.44 3.60
N ALA A 20 0.17 -8.57 3.18
CA ALA A 20 0.15 -8.96 1.78
C ALA A 20 -0.78 -8.05 0.98
N GLY A 21 -0.34 -7.65 -0.22
CA GLY A 21 -1.15 -7.02 -1.23
C GLY A 21 -1.82 -8.03 -2.17
N ASN A 22 -2.60 -7.51 -3.12
CA ASN A 22 -3.33 -8.33 -4.11
C ASN A 22 -2.41 -9.05 -5.12
N HIS A 23 -1.20 -8.53 -5.34
CA HIS A 23 -0.18 -9.13 -6.20
C HIS A 23 0.74 -10.12 -5.48
N ASP A 24 0.69 -10.17 -4.14
CA ASP A 24 1.55 -11.03 -3.36
C ASP A 24 1.06 -12.49 -3.33
N SER A 25 2.02 -13.41 -3.26
CA SER A 25 1.77 -14.76 -2.81
C SER A 25 1.83 -14.79 -1.28
N ALA A 26 0.67 -14.74 -0.64
CA ALA A 26 0.53 -14.69 0.82
C ALA A 26 1.32 -15.81 1.52
N ALA A 27 1.25 -17.04 1.00
CA ALA A 27 1.98 -18.19 1.56
C ALA A 27 3.51 -18.03 1.44
N ARG A 28 4.01 -17.46 0.33
CA ARG A 28 5.45 -17.18 0.18
C ARG A 28 5.92 -16.05 1.09
N LEU A 29 5.04 -15.07 1.33
CA LEU A 29 5.35 -13.95 2.22
C LEU A 29 5.45 -14.42 3.68
N GLU A 30 4.59 -15.34 4.11
CA GLU A 30 4.59 -15.91 5.47
C GLU A 30 5.61 -17.06 5.67
N ALA A 31 6.06 -17.73 4.60
CA ALA A 31 6.95 -18.88 4.73
C ALA A 31 8.19 -18.64 5.62
N PRO A 32 8.90 -17.50 5.55
CA PRO A 32 10.04 -17.19 6.40
C PRO A 32 9.66 -16.54 7.74
N LEU A 33 8.40 -16.55 8.15
CA LEU A 33 7.93 -15.86 9.36
C LEU A 33 8.79 -16.09 10.61
N PRO A 34 9.24 -17.33 10.94
CA PRO A 34 10.08 -17.53 12.11
C PRO A 34 11.43 -16.77 12.05
N LEU A 35 12.00 -16.61 10.86
CA LEU A 35 13.23 -15.84 10.64
C LEU A 35 12.95 -14.33 10.72
N LEU A 36 11.83 -13.90 10.18
CA LEU A 36 11.39 -12.50 10.21
C LEU A 36 11.08 -12.04 11.63
N GLN A 37 10.44 -12.87 12.42
CA GLN A 37 10.15 -12.58 13.83
C GLN A 37 11.43 -12.40 14.66
N ALA A 38 12.49 -13.17 14.37
CA ALA A 38 13.81 -12.94 14.99
C ALA A 38 14.39 -11.55 14.64
N MET A 39 13.94 -10.94 13.52
CA MET A 39 14.24 -9.57 13.12
C MET A 39 13.13 -8.57 13.50
N ARG A 40 12.30 -8.89 14.48
CA ARG A 40 11.16 -8.06 14.93
C ARG A 40 10.23 -7.64 13.79
N THR A 41 10.03 -8.53 12.83
CA THR A 41 9.17 -8.31 11.68
C THR A 41 7.99 -9.25 11.75
N GLU A 42 6.79 -8.68 11.84
CA GLU A 42 5.53 -9.39 11.78
C GLU A 42 4.97 -9.35 10.36
N VAL A 43 4.44 -10.48 9.90
CA VAL A 43 3.85 -10.59 8.56
C VAL A 43 2.45 -11.14 8.68
N ARG A 44 1.52 -10.53 7.97
CA ARG A 44 0.14 -10.99 7.81
C ARG A 44 -0.15 -11.17 6.33
N GLY A 45 -0.02 -12.40 5.85
CA GLY A 45 -0.28 -12.76 4.45
C GLY A 45 -1.72 -13.18 4.22
N VAL A 46 -2.31 -13.88 5.19
CA VAL A 46 -3.67 -14.44 5.12
C VAL A 46 -4.47 -14.10 6.36
N VAL A 47 -5.79 -14.10 6.21
CA VAL A 47 -6.72 -14.14 7.34
C VAL A 47 -6.84 -15.59 7.80
N ARG A 48 -6.37 -15.89 9.00
CA ARG A 48 -6.46 -17.22 9.59
C ARG A 48 -7.86 -17.48 10.13
N LYS A 49 -8.21 -18.77 10.18
CA LYS A 49 -9.46 -19.23 10.77
C LYS A 49 -9.18 -20.20 11.90
N LEU A 50 -10.00 -20.12 12.93
CA LEU A 50 -10.04 -21.08 14.03
C LEU A 50 -10.64 -22.41 13.55
N GLU A 51 -10.53 -23.46 14.36
CA GLU A 51 -11.05 -24.81 14.03
C GLU A 51 -12.55 -24.81 13.70
N GLY A 52 -13.33 -23.88 14.27
CA GLY A 52 -14.75 -23.68 13.97
C GLY A 52 -15.05 -22.90 12.68
N GLY A 53 -14.02 -22.47 11.92
CA GLY A 53 -14.17 -21.69 10.68
C GLY A 53 -14.36 -20.18 10.91
N GLU A 54 -14.40 -19.73 12.15
CA GLU A 54 -14.44 -18.32 12.51
C GLU A 54 -13.09 -17.63 12.24
N ILE A 55 -13.12 -16.32 11.98
CA ILE A 55 -11.91 -15.53 11.77
C ILE A 55 -11.10 -15.44 13.07
N ASP A 56 -9.81 -15.74 12.98
CA ASP A 56 -8.85 -15.51 14.06
C ASP A 56 -8.45 -14.02 14.09
N TYR A 57 -9.25 -13.22 14.77
CA TYR A 57 -9.01 -11.78 14.90
C TYR A 57 -7.73 -11.45 15.66
N ASP A 58 -7.34 -12.29 16.62
CA ASP A 58 -6.15 -12.05 17.44
C ASP A 58 -4.89 -12.18 16.57
N HIS A 59 -4.91 -13.03 15.54
CA HIS A 59 -3.84 -13.10 14.55
C HIS A 59 -3.66 -11.79 13.75
N LEU A 60 -4.71 -11.01 13.57
CA LEU A 60 -4.66 -9.74 12.83
C LEU A 60 -4.20 -8.55 13.71
N ILE A 61 -3.98 -8.77 15.00
CA ILE A 61 -3.53 -7.76 15.93
C ILE A 61 -2.02 -7.89 16.14
N VAL A 62 -1.32 -6.76 16.09
CA VAL A 62 0.12 -6.67 16.38
C VAL A 62 0.35 -5.57 17.41
N GLU A 63 0.99 -5.93 18.51
CA GLU A 63 1.43 -4.97 19.53
C GLU A 63 2.77 -4.37 19.14
N LEU A 64 2.84 -3.03 19.05
CA LEU A 64 4.07 -2.31 18.81
C LEU A 64 4.53 -1.63 20.09
N LYS A 65 5.82 -1.85 20.41
CA LYS A 65 6.42 -1.47 21.69
C LYS A 65 7.39 -0.31 21.53
N ASN A 66 7.43 0.54 22.52
CA ASN A 66 8.43 1.59 22.62
C ASN A 66 9.82 1.02 23.02
N ARG A 67 10.81 1.92 23.13
CA ARG A 67 12.18 1.54 23.51
C ARG A 67 12.28 0.93 24.92
N LYS A 68 11.27 1.14 25.77
CA LYS A 68 11.21 0.57 27.14
C LYS A 68 10.52 -0.80 27.15
N GLY A 69 9.99 -1.27 26.01
CA GLY A 69 9.25 -2.51 25.90
C GLY A 69 7.76 -2.40 26.26
N GLU A 70 7.24 -1.19 26.47
CA GLU A 70 5.83 -0.93 26.76
C GLU A 70 5.05 -0.83 25.45
N VAL A 71 3.84 -1.43 25.40
CA VAL A 71 2.97 -1.36 24.23
C VAL A 71 2.38 0.03 24.09
N GLU A 72 2.71 0.74 23.03
CA GLU A 72 2.18 2.07 22.70
C GLU A 72 1.16 2.07 21.58
N LEU A 73 1.32 1.15 20.61
CA LEU A 73 0.42 1.05 19.47
C LEU A 73 -0.17 -0.36 19.38
N LEU A 74 -1.48 -0.41 19.16
CA LEU A 74 -2.21 -1.62 18.83
C LEU A 74 -2.56 -1.57 17.34
N CYS A 75 -1.92 -2.41 16.55
CA CYS A 75 -2.02 -2.39 15.10
C CYS A 75 -2.98 -3.47 14.59
N MET A 76 -4.02 -3.07 13.86
CA MET A 76 -4.84 -3.95 13.03
C MET A 76 -4.10 -4.17 11.71
N ALA A 77 -3.42 -5.30 11.55
CA ALA A 77 -2.64 -5.66 10.37
C ALA A 77 -3.48 -6.53 9.43
N VAL A 78 -4.24 -5.90 8.53
CA VAL A 78 -5.20 -6.56 7.65
C VAL A 78 -4.60 -6.70 6.25
N PRO A 79 -4.35 -7.94 5.75
CA PRO A 79 -3.87 -8.17 4.39
C PRO A 79 -4.97 -7.88 3.36
N PHE A 80 -4.62 -7.96 2.07
CA PHE A 80 -5.62 -7.96 1.00
C PHE A 80 -6.64 -9.08 1.21
N LEU A 81 -7.91 -8.70 1.24
CA LEU A 81 -9.01 -9.61 1.56
C LEU A 81 -9.64 -10.20 0.29
N ARG A 82 -9.77 -11.51 0.26
CA ARG A 82 -10.48 -12.26 -0.77
C ARG A 82 -11.82 -12.73 -0.24
N GLN A 83 -12.67 -13.25 -1.11
CA GLN A 83 -13.91 -13.87 -0.70
C GLN A 83 -13.64 -14.96 0.35
N GLY A 84 -14.34 -14.85 1.48
CA GLY A 84 -14.17 -15.74 2.62
C GLY A 84 -13.18 -15.27 3.69
N ASP A 85 -12.45 -14.18 3.45
CA ASP A 85 -11.51 -13.60 4.42
C ASP A 85 -12.16 -12.58 5.37
N TYR A 86 -13.41 -12.23 5.14
CA TYR A 86 -14.18 -11.27 5.93
C TYR A 86 -15.51 -11.90 6.38
N PRO A 87 -16.16 -11.34 7.43
CA PRO A 87 -17.44 -11.83 7.93
C PRO A 87 -18.53 -11.79 6.85
N VAL A 88 -19.39 -12.80 6.86
CA VAL A 88 -20.60 -12.79 6.05
C VAL A 88 -21.61 -11.86 6.72
N VAL A 89 -22.06 -10.85 5.97
CA VAL A 89 -23.05 -9.88 6.43
C VAL A 89 -24.33 -9.98 5.60
N GLN A 90 -25.47 -9.69 6.22
CA GLN A 90 -26.73 -9.56 5.51
C GLN A 90 -26.89 -8.09 5.09
N THR A 91 -26.85 -7.84 3.79
CA THR A 91 -26.96 -6.48 3.23
C THR A 91 -27.57 -6.52 1.84
N GLU A 92 -28.28 -5.45 1.47
CA GLU A 92 -28.70 -5.19 0.08
C GLU A 92 -27.60 -4.48 -0.72
N GLY A 93 -26.51 -4.05 -0.05
CA GLY A 93 -25.38 -3.37 -0.65
C GLY A 93 -24.26 -4.31 -1.12
N ASN A 94 -23.06 -3.77 -1.23
CA ASN A 94 -21.88 -4.53 -1.65
C ASN A 94 -21.37 -5.42 -0.51
N LEU A 95 -21.49 -6.75 -0.67
CA LEU A 95 -21.09 -7.75 0.32
C LEU A 95 -19.61 -7.64 0.71
N TYR A 96 -18.73 -7.30 -0.23
CA TYR A 96 -17.31 -7.12 0.05
C TYR A 96 -17.09 -5.89 0.95
N ALA A 97 -17.60 -4.74 0.53
CA ALA A 97 -17.42 -3.49 1.28
C ALA A 97 -17.97 -3.58 2.71
N GLU A 98 -19.16 -4.15 2.86
CA GLU A 98 -19.81 -4.32 4.16
C GLU A 98 -19.09 -5.39 5.01
N GLY A 99 -18.61 -6.48 4.42
CA GLY A 99 -17.82 -7.49 5.11
C GLY A 99 -16.48 -6.94 5.59
N VAL A 100 -15.80 -6.12 4.78
CA VAL A 100 -14.57 -5.42 5.17
C VAL A 100 -14.83 -4.44 6.30
N ARG A 101 -15.90 -3.65 6.20
CA ARG A 101 -16.32 -2.73 7.27
C ARG A 101 -16.56 -3.46 8.58
N GLU A 102 -17.27 -4.58 8.54
CA GLU A 102 -17.54 -5.40 9.71
C GLU A 102 -16.25 -5.99 10.31
N LEU A 103 -15.30 -6.44 9.48
CA LEU A 103 -14.01 -6.94 9.95
C LEU A 103 -13.25 -5.88 10.75
N TYR A 104 -13.13 -4.65 10.22
CA TYR A 104 -12.47 -3.55 10.93
C TYR A 104 -13.23 -3.15 12.19
N SER A 105 -14.57 -3.17 12.16
CA SER A 105 -15.42 -2.89 13.31
C SER A 105 -15.18 -3.90 14.45
N GLN A 106 -15.14 -5.19 14.13
CA GLN A 106 -14.89 -6.23 15.13
C GLN A 106 -13.48 -6.19 15.70
N LEU A 107 -12.47 -5.91 14.87
CA LEU A 107 -11.10 -5.68 15.33
C LEU A 107 -11.04 -4.48 16.28
N LEU A 108 -11.65 -3.36 15.88
CA LEU A 108 -11.68 -2.15 16.71
C LEU A 108 -12.35 -2.41 18.07
N GLN A 109 -13.49 -3.09 18.10
CA GLN A 109 -14.20 -3.41 19.34
C GLN A 109 -13.36 -4.26 20.28
N ARG A 110 -12.58 -5.21 19.76
CA ARG A 110 -11.64 -6.03 20.54
C ARG A 110 -10.55 -5.18 21.16
N LEU A 111 -9.88 -4.37 20.33
CA LEU A 111 -8.80 -3.50 20.78
C LEU A 111 -9.28 -2.42 21.75
N TRP A 112 -10.47 -1.87 21.52
CA TRP A 112 -11.04 -0.84 22.40
C TRP A 112 -11.29 -1.35 23.83
N LYS A 113 -11.63 -2.62 23.98
CA LYS A 113 -11.80 -3.24 25.31
C LYS A 113 -10.49 -3.52 26.03
N GLN A 114 -9.40 -3.70 25.30
CA GLN A 114 -8.09 -4.10 25.83
C GLN A 114 -7.16 -2.91 26.06
N ARG A 115 -7.32 -1.81 25.27
CA ARG A 115 -6.42 -0.67 25.28
C ARG A 115 -6.43 0.10 26.59
N THR A 116 -5.29 0.65 26.95
CA THR A 116 -5.16 1.72 27.95
C THR A 116 -5.32 3.09 27.29
N ALA A 117 -5.51 4.15 28.11
CA ALA A 117 -5.74 5.51 27.59
C ALA A 117 -4.56 6.04 26.74
N ASN A 118 -3.33 5.60 27.03
CA ASN A 118 -2.12 6.08 26.34
C ASN A 118 -1.77 5.28 25.08
N GLN A 119 -2.51 4.23 24.76
CA GLN A 119 -2.27 3.41 23.57
C GLN A 119 -3.08 3.92 22.39
N SER A 120 -2.43 4.12 21.24
CA SER A 120 -3.10 4.44 19.98
C SER A 120 -3.50 3.17 19.23
N ILE A 121 -4.62 3.25 18.49
CA ILE A 121 -5.00 2.20 17.53
C ILE A 121 -4.58 2.64 16.15
N LEU A 122 -3.81 1.80 15.47
CA LEU A 122 -3.35 1.94 14.09
C LEU A 122 -4.04 0.87 13.24
N ALA A 123 -4.48 1.22 12.04
CA ALA A 123 -4.90 0.24 11.04
C ALA A 123 -3.92 0.24 9.85
N ILE A 124 -3.61 -0.95 9.38
CA ILE A 124 -2.92 -1.16 8.11
C ILE A 124 -3.84 -2.00 7.23
N GLY A 125 -3.99 -1.61 5.96
CA GLY A 125 -4.82 -2.34 5.02
C GLY A 125 -4.29 -2.27 3.60
N HIS A 126 -4.68 -3.23 2.75
CA HIS A 126 -4.40 -3.22 1.33
C HIS A 126 -5.71 -3.41 0.57
N LEU A 127 -6.30 -2.32 0.11
CA LEU A 127 -7.62 -2.29 -0.54
C LEU A 127 -7.81 -0.99 -1.33
N GLN A 128 -8.82 -0.96 -2.18
CA GLN A 128 -9.28 0.25 -2.85
C GLN A 128 -10.37 0.93 -2.02
N ALA A 129 -10.13 2.18 -1.63
CA ALA A 129 -11.14 2.99 -0.95
C ALA A 129 -11.88 3.89 -1.95
N THR A 130 -13.18 4.08 -1.73
CA THR A 130 -14.02 4.98 -2.54
C THR A 130 -13.50 6.43 -2.44
N GLY A 131 -13.46 7.13 -3.57
CA GLY A 131 -12.96 8.50 -3.64
C GLY A 131 -11.44 8.62 -3.72
N SER A 132 -10.73 7.51 -3.96
CA SER A 132 -9.31 7.53 -4.28
C SER A 132 -9.10 7.91 -5.75
N GLU A 133 -8.07 8.71 -6.01
CA GLU A 133 -7.65 9.08 -7.36
C GLU A 133 -6.71 8.02 -7.92
N ILE A 134 -7.01 7.52 -9.11
CA ILE A 134 -6.21 6.57 -9.87
C ILE A 134 -5.85 7.23 -11.20
N ALA A 135 -4.64 7.01 -11.70
CA ALA A 135 -4.27 7.49 -13.03
C ALA A 135 -5.07 6.73 -14.11
N GLU A 136 -5.72 7.43 -15.01
CA GLU A 136 -6.56 6.84 -16.08
C GLU A 136 -5.81 5.84 -16.99
N LYS A 137 -4.48 5.95 -17.08
CA LYS A 137 -3.61 5.10 -17.91
C LYS A 137 -2.72 4.16 -17.08
N ASP A 138 -2.97 4.03 -15.79
CA ASP A 138 -2.16 3.17 -14.94
C ASP A 138 -2.72 1.75 -14.92
N TYR A 139 -2.22 0.91 -15.82
CA TYR A 139 -2.57 -0.51 -15.88
C TYR A 139 -1.90 -1.36 -14.79
N SER A 140 -1.01 -0.78 -13.98
CA SER A 140 -0.37 -1.47 -12.86
C SER A 140 -1.31 -1.61 -11.67
N GLU A 141 -2.23 -0.67 -11.51
CA GLU A 141 -3.33 -0.75 -10.56
C GLU A 141 -4.50 -1.47 -11.24
N ARG A 142 -4.73 -2.73 -10.89
CA ARG A 142 -5.93 -3.45 -11.35
C ARG A 142 -7.17 -2.81 -10.74
N THR A 143 -7.74 -1.86 -11.45
CA THR A 143 -9.09 -1.39 -11.17
C THR A 143 -10.05 -2.54 -11.46
N VAL A 144 -10.76 -2.99 -10.47
CA VAL A 144 -11.87 -3.93 -10.69
C VAL A 144 -12.92 -3.19 -11.49
N ILE A 145 -13.17 -3.71 -12.70
CA ILE A 145 -14.18 -3.15 -13.61
C ILE A 145 -15.53 -3.16 -12.89
N GLY A 146 -16.10 -1.97 -12.67
CA GLY A 146 -17.43 -1.80 -12.08
C GLY A 146 -17.47 -1.32 -10.63
N GLY A 147 -16.35 -0.99 -9.98
CA GLY A 147 -16.35 -0.40 -8.62
C GLY A 147 -16.87 -1.32 -7.50
N LEU A 148 -17.00 -2.62 -7.79
CA LEU A 148 -17.62 -3.60 -6.89
C LEU A 148 -16.76 -3.94 -5.65
N GLU A 149 -15.47 -3.59 -5.66
CA GLU A 149 -14.54 -3.90 -4.56
C GLU A 149 -14.04 -2.63 -3.82
N CYS A 150 -14.69 -1.49 -4.02
CA CYS A 150 -14.33 -0.27 -3.29
C CYS A 150 -14.96 -0.26 -1.89
N VAL A 151 -14.13 0.06 -0.91
CA VAL A 151 -14.54 0.18 0.49
C VAL A 151 -14.79 1.64 0.84
N SER A 152 -15.93 1.95 1.48
CA SER A 152 -16.18 3.30 1.97
C SER A 152 -15.15 3.69 3.04
N PRO A 153 -14.62 4.94 3.03
CA PRO A 153 -13.78 5.47 4.10
C PRO A 153 -14.41 5.39 5.50
N GLU A 154 -15.72 5.29 5.57
CA GLU A 154 -16.49 5.11 6.80
C GLU A 154 -16.24 3.77 7.49
N ALA A 155 -15.67 2.78 6.77
CA ALA A 155 -15.19 1.54 7.36
C ALA A 155 -14.09 1.77 8.41
N PHE A 156 -13.36 2.90 8.29
CA PHE A 156 -12.31 3.29 9.23
C PHE A 156 -12.87 4.30 10.23
N SER A 157 -13.23 3.82 11.42
CA SER A 157 -13.75 4.62 12.51
C SER A 157 -12.79 5.78 12.89
N GLU A 158 -13.33 6.90 13.34
CA GLU A 158 -12.55 8.03 13.89
C GLU A 158 -11.79 7.67 15.17
N GLN A 159 -12.15 6.56 15.82
CA GLN A 159 -11.42 6.02 16.96
C GLN A 159 -10.06 5.38 16.59
N ILE A 160 -9.81 5.17 15.29
CA ILE A 160 -8.52 4.75 14.77
C ILE A 160 -7.66 6.00 14.60
N ALA A 161 -6.57 6.08 15.34
CA ALA A 161 -5.68 7.24 15.32
C ALA A 161 -5.07 7.49 13.94
N TYR A 162 -4.72 6.41 13.22
CA TYR A 162 -4.21 6.48 11.85
C TYR A 162 -4.52 5.21 11.08
N THR A 163 -4.85 5.35 9.79
CA THR A 163 -5.06 4.23 8.86
C THR A 163 -4.10 4.36 7.68
N ALA A 164 -3.15 3.42 7.60
CA ALA A 164 -2.18 3.31 6.52
C ALA A 164 -2.68 2.32 5.47
N LEU A 165 -2.99 2.82 4.27
CA LEU A 165 -3.47 2.01 3.16
C LEU A 165 -2.39 1.80 2.09
N GLY A 166 -2.31 0.59 1.58
CA GLY A 166 -1.63 0.20 0.35
C GLY A 166 -2.63 -0.08 -0.76
N HIS A 167 -2.15 -0.35 -1.96
CA HIS A 167 -2.83 -0.60 -3.21
C HIS A 167 -2.71 0.56 -4.20
N ILE A 168 -3.08 1.77 -3.82
CA ILE A 168 -2.99 2.94 -4.70
C ILE A 168 -1.59 3.54 -4.62
N HIS A 169 -0.91 3.66 -5.78
CA HIS A 169 0.48 4.12 -5.87
C HIS A 169 0.62 5.64 -5.76
N LYS A 170 -0.46 6.40 -5.99
CA LYS A 170 -0.49 7.85 -5.78
C LYS A 170 -0.71 8.16 -4.30
N ALA A 171 0.26 8.79 -3.66
CA ALA A 171 0.13 9.23 -2.27
C ALA A 171 -1.01 10.24 -2.13
N GLN A 172 -1.98 9.96 -1.26
CA GLN A 172 -3.20 10.76 -1.12
C GLN A 172 -3.93 10.51 0.19
N ARG A 173 -4.76 11.48 0.59
CA ARG A 173 -5.77 11.33 1.63
C ARG A 173 -7.03 10.71 1.03
N VAL A 174 -7.69 9.84 1.77
CA VAL A 174 -8.96 9.25 1.36
C VAL A 174 -10.10 10.14 1.80
N SER A 175 -10.90 10.62 0.86
CA SER A 175 -12.04 11.53 1.10
C SER A 175 -11.71 12.73 2.00
N GLY A 176 -10.50 13.27 1.86
CA GLY A 176 -10.02 14.43 2.62
C GLY A 176 -9.64 14.16 4.08
N ARG A 177 -9.74 12.91 4.56
CA ARG A 177 -9.40 12.56 5.95
C ARG A 177 -7.89 12.55 6.15
N GLU A 178 -7.43 13.35 7.13
CA GLU A 178 -5.98 13.47 7.44
C GLU A 178 -5.38 12.16 7.94
N ASN A 179 -6.15 11.39 8.69
CA ASN A 179 -5.72 10.17 9.33
C ASN A 179 -5.99 8.89 8.51
N VAL A 180 -6.51 8.98 7.28
CA VAL A 180 -6.71 7.83 6.38
C VAL A 180 -6.00 8.11 5.07
N ARG A 181 -4.87 7.43 4.83
CA ARG A 181 -4.00 7.77 3.71
C ARG A 181 -3.44 6.55 2.99
N TYR A 182 -3.25 6.74 1.69
CA TYR A 182 -2.27 5.98 0.93
C TYR A 182 -0.92 6.66 0.99
N ALA A 183 0.12 5.94 1.41
CA ALA A 183 1.49 6.44 1.35
C ALA A 183 1.97 6.57 -0.11
N GLY A 184 1.36 5.81 -1.01
CA GLY A 184 1.80 5.64 -2.39
C GLY A 184 2.97 4.66 -2.49
N SER A 185 3.57 4.58 -3.67
CA SER A 185 4.79 3.81 -3.89
C SER A 185 6.03 4.66 -3.55
N PRO A 186 7.10 4.09 -2.96
CA PRO A 186 8.34 4.83 -2.68
C PRO A 186 9.15 5.14 -3.94
N ILE A 187 8.91 4.42 -5.02
CA ILE A 187 9.51 4.60 -6.35
C ILE A 187 8.44 4.43 -7.42
N PRO A 188 8.62 5.02 -8.63
CA PRO A 188 7.68 4.80 -9.72
C PRO A 188 7.67 3.33 -10.16
N MET A 189 6.49 2.78 -10.32
CA MET A 189 6.26 1.40 -10.78
C MET A 189 5.97 1.35 -12.28
N SER A 190 5.59 2.48 -12.88
CA SER A 190 5.30 2.62 -14.30
C SER A 190 5.60 4.02 -14.81
N PHE A 191 5.65 4.23 -16.14
CA PHE A 191 5.80 5.55 -16.76
C PHE A 191 4.58 6.46 -16.53
N ALA A 192 3.40 5.90 -16.27
CA ALA A 192 2.21 6.67 -15.89
C ALA A 192 2.41 7.44 -14.58
N GLU A 193 3.26 6.92 -13.69
CA GLU A 193 3.56 7.50 -12.38
C GLU A 193 4.73 8.49 -12.37
N LYS A 194 5.35 8.78 -13.54
CA LYS A 194 6.55 9.62 -13.60
C LYS A 194 6.40 11.00 -12.95
N HIS A 195 5.16 11.51 -12.86
CA HIS A 195 4.82 12.79 -12.25
C HIS A 195 4.36 12.68 -10.79
N TYR A 196 4.28 11.48 -10.23
CA TYR A 196 3.93 11.32 -8.81
C TYR A 196 5.10 11.76 -7.94
N HIS A 197 4.75 12.24 -6.78
CA HIS A 197 5.71 12.45 -5.71
C HIS A 197 5.82 11.15 -4.91
N HIS A 198 6.87 10.40 -5.15
CA HIS A 198 7.10 9.13 -4.47
C HIS A 198 7.71 9.34 -3.09
N GLY A 199 7.31 8.49 -2.12
CA GLY A 199 7.79 8.66 -0.76
C GLY A 199 7.15 7.73 0.23
N VAL A 200 7.29 8.12 1.50
CA VAL A 200 6.69 7.43 2.64
C VAL A 200 5.96 8.44 3.54
N VAL A 201 5.09 7.95 4.42
CA VAL A 201 4.42 8.79 5.42
C VAL A 201 5.00 8.47 6.78
N MET A 202 5.50 9.49 7.46
CA MET A 202 5.91 9.44 8.86
C MET A 202 4.77 9.94 9.73
N VAL A 203 4.43 9.17 10.77
CA VAL A 203 3.37 9.50 11.71
C VAL A 203 3.93 9.47 13.12
N THR A 204 3.76 10.55 13.85
CA THR A 204 4.15 10.64 15.27
C THR A 204 2.93 10.43 16.14
N PHE A 205 3.04 9.53 17.11
CA PHE A 205 1.99 9.23 18.07
C PHE A 205 2.40 9.71 19.47
N ASP A 206 1.48 10.32 20.17
CA ASP A 206 1.62 10.72 21.58
C ASP A 206 0.26 10.69 22.28
N GLY A 207 0.23 10.23 23.54
CA GLY A 207 -0.96 10.24 24.38
C GLY A 207 -2.19 9.52 23.80
N GLY A 208 -1.99 8.50 22.99
CA GLY A 208 -3.06 7.74 22.36
C GLY A 208 -3.60 8.33 21.04
N CYS A 209 -2.96 9.36 20.49
CA CYS A 209 -3.34 10.05 19.27
C CYS A 209 -2.18 10.15 18.27
N ALA A 210 -2.51 10.28 16.98
CA ALA A 210 -1.55 10.75 15.98
C ALA A 210 -1.46 12.29 16.09
N VAL A 211 -0.27 12.80 16.41
CA VAL A 211 -0.05 14.24 16.66
C VAL A 211 0.62 14.94 15.50
N ASP A 212 1.30 14.20 14.63
CA ASP A 212 1.92 14.74 13.42
C ASP A 212 1.91 13.70 12.30
N ILE A 213 1.70 14.15 11.06
CA ILE A 213 1.66 13.31 9.87
C ILE A 213 2.41 14.02 8.75
N GLU A 214 3.63 13.60 8.53
CA GLU A 214 4.54 14.18 7.56
C GLU A 214 4.78 13.23 6.38
N ARG A 215 4.90 13.80 5.20
CA ARG A 215 5.29 13.08 4.01
C ARG A 215 6.77 13.31 3.72
N LEU A 216 7.51 12.23 3.63
CA LEU A 216 8.92 12.24 3.29
C LEU A 216 9.09 11.75 1.84
N GLU A 217 9.65 12.59 0.98
CA GLU A 217 9.90 12.22 -0.42
C GLU A 217 11.14 11.32 -0.54
N CYS A 218 11.01 10.28 -1.36
CA CYS A 218 12.14 9.46 -1.77
C CYS A 218 12.79 10.05 -3.02
N PRO A 219 14.10 10.24 -3.05
CA PRO A 219 14.77 10.76 -4.23
C PRO A 219 14.66 9.78 -5.40
N LYS A 220 14.35 10.29 -6.59
CA LYS A 220 14.34 9.51 -7.82
C LYS A 220 15.79 9.27 -8.26
N LEU A 221 16.28 8.06 -8.08
CA LEU A 221 17.65 7.68 -8.44
C LEU A 221 17.84 7.57 -9.96
N ILE A 222 16.82 7.10 -10.68
CA ILE A 222 16.83 6.92 -12.12
C ILE A 222 15.64 7.69 -12.70
N PRO A 223 15.86 8.66 -13.59
CA PRO A 223 14.77 9.40 -14.23
C PRO A 223 13.94 8.51 -15.16
N LEU A 224 12.65 8.80 -15.27
CA LEU A 224 11.75 8.23 -16.28
C LEU A 224 11.47 9.27 -17.36
N VAL A 225 11.84 8.98 -18.59
CA VAL A 225 11.68 9.88 -19.74
C VAL A 225 10.81 9.22 -20.80
N SER A 226 9.76 9.92 -21.26
CA SER A 226 8.92 9.45 -22.37
C SER A 226 9.28 10.23 -23.64
N VAL A 227 9.44 9.56 -24.75
CA VAL A 227 9.77 10.15 -26.05
C VAL A 227 8.75 9.69 -27.09
N PRO A 228 8.01 10.61 -27.69
CA PRO A 228 7.90 12.01 -27.31
C PRO A 228 7.24 12.21 -25.95
N ASN A 229 7.44 13.38 -25.35
CA ASN A 229 6.78 13.71 -24.09
C ASN A 229 5.34 14.18 -24.39
N GLY A 230 4.44 13.21 -24.57
CA GLY A 230 3.06 13.49 -24.96
C GLY A 230 2.44 12.28 -25.67
N GLU A 231 1.63 12.55 -26.70
CA GLU A 231 0.98 11.50 -27.50
C GLU A 231 2.01 10.80 -28.42
N PRO A 232 1.74 9.56 -28.85
CA PRO A 232 2.58 8.86 -29.81
C PRO A 232 2.77 9.66 -31.11
N ALA A 233 3.96 9.57 -31.71
CA ALA A 233 4.29 10.24 -32.97
C ALA A 233 4.86 9.27 -34.01
N LEU A 234 4.90 9.69 -35.27
CA LEU A 234 5.46 8.89 -36.35
C LEU A 234 6.96 8.58 -36.11
N PRO A 235 7.46 7.46 -36.66
CA PRO A 235 8.82 6.98 -36.38
C PRO A 235 9.92 8.06 -36.63
N GLU A 236 9.79 8.83 -37.65
CA GLU A 236 10.77 9.88 -38.02
C GLU A 236 10.85 10.97 -36.94
N VAL A 237 9.70 11.41 -36.44
CA VAL A 237 9.59 12.41 -35.36
C VAL A 237 10.18 11.85 -34.06
N VAL A 238 9.91 10.60 -33.77
CA VAL A 238 10.46 9.93 -32.60
C VAL A 238 11.97 9.78 -32.66
N LEU A 239 12.51 9.41 -33.82
CA LEU A 239 13.96 9.31 -34.06
C LEU A 239 14.67 10.64 -33.88
N GLU A 240 14.12 11.75 -34.37
CA GLU A 240 14.68 13.07 -34.14
C GLU A 240 14.64 13.47 -32.66
N ALA A 241 13.52 13.24 -31.99
CA ALA A 241 13.39 13.52 -30.55
C ALA A 241 14.36 12.69 -29.70
N LEU A 242 14.67 11.44 -30.09
CA LEU A 242 15.67 10.62 -29.42
C LEU A 242 17.09 11.16 -29.58
N LYS A 243 17.42 11.76 -30.73
CA LYS A 243 18.74 12.38 -30.97
C LYS A 243 18.96 13.66 -30.15
N GLU A 244 17.86 14.33 -29.78
CA GLU A 244 17.90 15.56 -28.96
C GLU A 244 18.04 15.28 -27.46
N LEU A 245 17.96 14.01 -27.04
CA LEU A 245 18.15 13.66 -25.62
C LEU A 245 19.59 14.02 -25.20
N PRO A 246 19.75 14.63 -24.02
CA PRO A 246 21.07 14.97 -23.50
C PRO A 246 21.89 13.69 -23.22
N ASP A 247 23.15 13.72 -23.63
CA ASP A 247 24.13 12.72 -23.22
C ASP A 247 24.43 12.92 -21.75
N THR A 248 23.99 11.94 -20.91
CA THR A 248 24.20 11.98 -19.47
C THR A 248 25.20 10.91 -19.07
N GLU A 249 26.36 11.34 -18.56
CA GLU A 249 27.42 10.43 -18.09
C GLU A 249 27.08 9.79 -16.72
N GLU A 250 26.23 10.44 -15.90
CA GLU A 250 26.05 10.04 -14.49
C GLU A 250 24.94 8.98 -14.29
N THR A 251 23.80 9.11 -14.96
CA THR A 251 22.69 8.15 -14.78
C THR A 251 21.80 8.12 -16.03
N ALA A 252 21.86 7.04 -16.78
CA ALA A 252 20.98 6.85 -17.93
C ALA A 252 19.52 6.68 -17.46
N PRO A 253 18.56 7.42 -18.04
CA PRO A 253 17.16 7.28 -17.71
C PRO A 253 16.57 5.98 -18.24
N TYR A 254 15.46 5.53 -17.64
CA TYR A 254 14.56 4.59 -18.32
C TYR A 254 13.77 5.35 -19.38
N LEU A 255 13.74 4.83 -20.59
CA LEU A 255 13.03 5.45 -21.72
C LEU A 255 11.75 4.69 -22.06
N GLU A 256 10.65 5.43 -22.15
CA GLU A 256 9.43 5.00 -22.82
C GLU A 256 9.39 5.65 -24.21
N VAL A 257 9.34 4.84 -25.26
CA VAL A 257 9.26 5.33 -26.63
C VAL A 257 7.86 5.08 -27.18
N LYS A 258 7.17 6.16 -27.59
CA LYS A 258 5.78 6.12 -28.05
C LYS A 258 5.73 6.34 -29.55
N VAL A 259 5.54 5.27 -30.31
CA VAL A 259 5.47 5.28 -31.76
C VAL A 259 4.06 5.11 -32.26
N LEU A 260 3.60 6.01 -33.12
CA LEU A 260 2.35 5.87 -33.87
C LEU A 260 2.67 5.10 -35.16
N LEU A 261 2.06 3.93 -35.31
CA LEU A 261 2.14 3.13 -36.53
C LEU A 261 0.83 3.30 -37.31
N GLU A 262 0.93 3.62 -38.61
CA GLU A 262 -0.22 3.72 -39.49
C GLU A 262 -0.75 2.34 -39.88
N GLU A 263 0.15 1.34 -39.91
CA GLU A 263 -0.19 -0.06 -40.17
C GLU A 263 0.39 -0.97 -39.09
N PRO A 264 -0.23 -2.14 -38.82
CA PRO A 264 0.34 -3.10 -37.87
C PRO A 264 1.73 -3.59 -38.32
N GLU A 265 2.74 -3.46 -37.46
CA GLU A 265 4.10 -3.96 -37.69
C GLU A 265 4.33 -5.29 -36.95
N PRO A 266 4.20 -6.46 -37.64
CA PRO A 266 4.30 -7.76 -37.01
C PRO A 266 5.68 -8.06 -36.39
N MET A 267 6.73 -7.40 -36.87
CA MET A 267 8.12 -7.64 -36.44
C MET A 267 8.54 -6.84 -35.20
N LEU A 268 7.69 -5.95 -34.72
CA LEU A 268 8.00 -5.09 -33.57
C LEU A 268 8.17 -5.86 -32.24
N ARG A 269 7.81 -7.15 -32.22
CA ARG A 269 7.94 -8.04 -31.05
C ARG A 269 9.11 -9.02 -31.15
N GLN A 270 9.93 -8.95 -32.17
CA GLN A 270 11.17 -9.68 -32.28
C GLN A 270 12.34 -8.80 -31.85
#